data_e2a35878f6a2e7932aaf8fca5e3ae8e9
#
_entry.id   e2a35878f6a2e7932aaf8fca5e3ae8e9
#
_cell.length_a   1.000
_cell.length_b   1.000
_cell.length_c   1.000
_cell.angle_alpha   90.00
_cell.angle_beta   90.00
_cell.angle_gamma   90.00
#
_symmetry.space_group_name_H-M   'P 1'
#
loop_
_entity.id
_entity.type
_entity.pdbx_description
1 polymer ?
#
loop_
_entity_poly.entity_id
_entity_poly.type
_entity_poly.pdbx_seq_one_letter_code
_entity_poly.pdbx_strand_id
1 'polypeptide(L)'
;MSLQNNINLDAKKILLINDKGNYTIPTDGLYPFQWNWDSAFAAYGFAQFDIPRAWKELETLFSAQWINGMVPHIIYHQIDDSYFPGPNIWKGIGPIPSSGITQPPVVASLMKKIWELDTNYGNEQIRLLFPKVLKWHRWFMQWRFQEGLVFINHPWEAGRDNAPDWDSALAAINPAGVAPYKRRDTEHVNPLMRPTKSDYDRYIWLVQQGRECKWNADWLRKNSSFKVADPAMHFILLRANRDLRLIGINLEEDISEIDSWIASLEKGASKLWNASISSYDSFDLLNFNFAGSISSASFMCWYAGLYDKRMLTHYDRIMKKVKYGMPSYDPESKRFDRKRYWRGPSWAIMNMLIGFGLEEVGEVKRASLLKAQTNRAISENGFAEYFAPIDGSPAGGNTFTWTAAVWLGWAKTMGGTNGFN
;
A
#
# COMPACT_ATOMS: atom_id res chain seq x y z
N MET A 1 -23.52 -18.25 19.05
CA MET A 1 -22.85 -17.77 17.82
C MET A 1 -21.44 -18.34 17.82
N SER A 2 -20.92 -18.79 16.66
CA SER A 2 -19.53 -19.27 16.60
C SER A 2 -18.55 -18.12 16.83
N LEU A 3 -17.34 -18.39 17.32
CA LEU A 3 -16.27 -17.40 17.50
C LEU A 3 -16.04 -16.58 16.21
N GLN A 4 -16.07 -17.24 15.07
CA GLN A 4 -15.88 -16.60 13.75
C GLN A 4 -17.01 -15.62 13.40
N ASN A 5 -18.25 -15.89 13.79
CA ASN A 5 -19.36 -14.96 13.58
C ASN A 5 -19.17 -13.68 14.40
N ASN A 6 -18.60 -13.75 15.59
CA ASN A 6 -18.29 -12.59 16.41
C ASN A 6 -17.21 -11.73 15.75
N ILE A 7 -16.12 -12.33 15.24
CA ILE A 7 -15.04 -11.61 14.57
C ILE A 7 -15.55 -10.93 13.27
N ASN A 8 -16.43 -11.60 12.49
CA ASN A 8 -17.05 -10.99 11.32
C ASN A 8 -17.88 -9.73 11.66
N LEU A 9 -18.63 -9.79 12.75
CA LEU A 9 -19.40 -8.63 13.23
C LEU A 9 -18.48 -7.50 13.71
N ASP A 10 -17.42 -7.83 14.42
CA ASP A 10 -16.45 -6.84 14.89
C ASP A 10 -15.71 -6.18 13.74
N ALA A 11 -15.33 -6.92 12.68
CA ALA A 11 -14.76 -6.34 11.47
C ALA A 11 -15.70 -5.35 10.80
N LYS A 12 -17.00 -5.69 10.67
CA LYS A 12 -18.01 -4.76 10.13
C LYS A 12 -18.16 -3.52 11.01
N LYS A 13 -18.21 -3.68 12.33
CA LYS A 13 -18.30 -2.55 13.27
C LYS A 13 -17.12 -1.59 13.12
N ILE A 14 -15.90 -2.10 12.93
CA ILE A 14 -14.71 -1.25 12.73
C ILE A 14 -14.84 -0.42 11.47
N LEU A 15 -15.26 -1.02 10.34
CA LEU A 15 -15.52 -0.26 9.12
C LEU A 15 -16.57 0.83 9.35
N LEU A 16 -17.67 0.52 10.06
CA LEU A 16 -18.74 1.48 10.35
C LEU A 16 -18.34 2.58 11.35
N ILE A 17 -17.52 2.29 12.35
CA ILE A 17 -17.03 3.30 13.31
C ILE A 17 -16.07 4.28 12.63
N ASN A 18 -15.23 3.80 11.71
CA ASN A 18 -14.30 4.63 10.96
C ASN A 18 -14.93 5.30 9.73
N ASP A 19 -16.19 5.01 9.42
CA ASP A 19 -16.94 5.65 8.34
C ASP A 19 -17.34 7.09 8.72
N LYS A 20 -17.01 8.04 7.84
CA LYS A 20 -17.38 9.45 7.96
C LYS A 20 -18.46 9.84 6.93
N GLY A 21 -19.23 8.87 6.47
CA GLY A 21 -20.35 9.02 5.52
C GLY A 21 -19.90 8.89 4.06
N ASN A 22 -19.00 9.72 3.60
CA ASN A 22 -18.50 9.68 2.22
C ASN A 22 -17.11 9.04 2.08
N TYR A 23 -16.33 9.00 3.14
CA TYR A 23 -14.98 8.43 3.18
C TYR A 23 -14.75 7.71 4.50
N THR A 24 -13.70 6.90 4.54
CA THR A 24 -13.32 6.12 5.72
C THR A 24 -11.96 6.58 6.20
N ILE A 25 -11.79 6.71 7.52
CA ILE A 25 -10.48 6.93 8.14
C ILE A 25 -9.80 5.60 8.46
N PRO A 26 -8.46 5.51 8.47
CA PRO A 26 -7.74 4.28 8.82
C PRO A 26 -8.02 3.80 10.24
N THR A 27 -8.01 4.71 11.22
CA THR A 27 -8.39 4.47 12.62
C THR A 27 -8.59 5.80 13.35
N ASP A 28 -9.53 5.83 14.28
CA ASP A 28 -9.78 7.02 15.09
C ASP A 28 -8.59 7.39 15.98
N GLY A 29 -8.40 8.69 16.24
CA GLY A 29 -7.35 9.25 17.08
C GLY A 29 -5.94 9.28 16.48
N LEU A 30 -5.56 8.35 15.61
CA LEU A 30 -4.21 8.29 15.03
C LEU A 30 -4.16 8.80 13.59
N TYR A 31 -5.16 8.47 12.77
CA TYR A 31 -5.25 8.82 11.35
C TYR A 31 -6.64 9.37 11.02
N PRO A 32 -6.91 10.67 11.25
CA PRO A 32 -8.27 11.23 11.21
C PRO A 32 -8.76 11.65 9.82
N PHE A 33 -8.02 11.36 8.76
CA PHE A 33 -8.32 11.79 7.39
C PHE A 33 -8.51 10.60 6.45
N GLN A 34 -8.78 10.87 5.17
CA GLN A 34 -8.81 9.86 4.13
C GLN A 34 -7.41 9.63 3.57
N TRP A 35 -6.92 8.38 3.61
CA TRP A 35 -5.70 7.95 2.93
C TRP A 35 -6.04 7.18 1.65
N ASN A 36 -5.18 7.33 0.64
CA ASN A 36 -5.41 6.81 -0.71
C ASN A 36 -5.56 5.28 -0.75
N TRP A 37 -4.51 4.53 -0.43
CA TRP A 37 -4.60 3.07 -0.54
C TRP A 37 -5.48 2.44 0.53
N ASP A 38 -5.57 3.08 1.71
CA ASP A 38 -6.50 2.70 2.79
C ASP A 38 -7.95 2.73 2.30
N SER A 39 -8.35 3.77 1.57
CA SER A 39 -9.67 3.87 0.95
C SER A 39 -9.96 2.72 -0.01
N ALA A 40 -8.99 2.29 -0.80
CA ALA A 40 -9.20 1.16 -1.70
C ALA A 40 -9.44 -0.15 -0.92
N PHE A 41 -8.69 -0.38 0.16
CA PHE A 41 -8.93 -1.54 1.04
C PHE A 41 -10.25 -1.40 1.81
N ALA A 42 -10.58 -0.21 2.31
CA ALA A 42 -11.87 0.06 2.96
C ALA A 42 -13.04 -0.24 2.02
N ALA A 43 -12.98 0.26 0.77
CA ALA A 43 -13.97 -0.03 -0.26
C ALA A 43 -14.13 -1.54 -0.49
N TYR A 44 -13.03 -2.29 -0.60
CA TYR A 44 -13.08 -3.74 -0.75
C TYR A 44 -13.71 -4.43 0.48
N GLY A 45 -13.46 -3.91 1.68
CA GLY A 45 -14.08 -4.37 2.91
C GLY A 45 -15.59 -4.11 2.95
N PHE A 46 -16.02 -2.89 2.62
CA PHE A 46 -17.44 -2.54 2.51
C PHE A 46 -18.17 -3.38 1.47
N ALA A 47 -17.56 -3.65 0.34
CA ALA A 47 -18.14 -4.46 -0.73
C ALA A 47 -18.56 -5.87 -0.27
N GLN A 48 -18.05 -6.36 0.86
CA GLN A 48 -18.46 -7.63 1.42
C GLN A 48 -19.85 -7.60 2.11
N PHE A 49 -20.44 -6.39 2.29
CA PHE A 49 -21.76 -6.25 2.92
C PHE A 49 -22.53 -4.98 2.53
N ASP A 50 -21.90 -3.99 1.87
CA ASP A 50 -22.50 -2.74 1.43
C ASP A 50 -21.78 -2.27 0.14
N ILE A 51 -22.24 -2.75 -1.01
CA ILE A 51 -21.64 -2.44 -2.31
C ILE A 51 -21.78 -0.96 -2.68
N PRO A 52 -22.92 -0.28 -2.51
CA PRO A 52 -23.04 1.15 -2.76
C PRO A 52 -22.04 1.98 -1.95
N ARG A 53 -21.84 1.65 -0.66
CA ARG A 53 -20.86 2.35 0.18
C ARG A 53 -19.43 2.16 -0.29
N ALA A 54 -19.10 0.94 -0.82
CA ALA A 54 -17.79 0.65 -1.38
C ALA A 54 -17.46 1.56 -2.57
N TRP A 55 -18.39 1.74 -3.49
CA TRP A 55 -18.21 2.61 -4.65
C TRP A 55 -18.13 4.08 -4.25
N LYS A 56 -18.94 4.50 -3.26
CA LYS A 56 -18.91 5.86 -2.71
C LYS A 56 -17.53 6.22 -2.14
N GLU A 57 -16.85 5.28 -1.51
CA GLU A 57 -15.47 5.46 -1.02
C GLU A 57 -14.51 5.84 -2.16
N LEU A 58 -14.56 5.08 -3.26
CA LEU A 58 -13.71 5.32 -4.43
C LEU A 58 -14.07 6.63 -5.15
N GLU A 59 -15.36 6.94 -5.32
CA GLU A 59 -15.79 8.22 -5.89
C GLU A 59 -15.23 9.40 -5.10
N THR A 60 -15.31 9.34 -3.77
CA THR A 60 -14.82 10.39 -2.89
C THR A 60 -13.31 10.53 -2.97
N LEU A 61 -12.57 9.42 -3.02
CA LEU A 61 -11.12 9.44 -3.24
C LEU A 61 -10.75 10.20 -4.52
N PHE A 62 -11.43 9.88 -5.63
CA PHE A 62 -11.15 10.51 -6.93
C PHE A 62 -11.72 11.93 -7.07
N SER A 63 -12.53 12.42 -6.13
CA SER A 63 -12.94 13.83 -6.09
C SER A 63 -11.78 14.76 -5.78
N ALA A 64 -10.74 14.26 -5.11
CA ALA A 64 -9.52 14.99 -4.80
C ALA A 64 -8.41 14.85 -5.86
N GLN A 65 -8.68 14.19 -6.99
CA GLN A 65 -7.70 14.02 -8.06
C GLN A 65 -7.24 15.38 -8.60
N TRP A 66 -5.93 15.57 -8.67
CA TRP A 66 -5.34 16.80 -9.20
C TRP A 66 -5.53 16.91 -10.71
N ILE A 67 -5.43 18.16 -11.22
CA ILE A 67 -5.60 18.42 -12.65
C ILE A 67 -4.62 17.65 -13.53
N ASN A 68 -3.41 17.37 -13.02
CA ASN A 68 -2.40 16.58 -13.73
C ASN A 68 -2.62 15.05 -13.64
N GLY A 69 -3.64 14.61 -12.91
CA GLY A 69 -3.99 13.19 -12.76
C GLY A 69 -3.57 12.54 -11.45
N MET A 70 -2.72 13.16 -10.63
CA MET A 70 -2.31 12.60 -9.35
C MET A 70 -3.51 12.43 -8.40
N VAL A 71 -3.58 11.28 -7.74
CA VAL A 71 -4.47 11.09 -6.58
C VAL A 71 -3.60 11.20 -5.33
N PRO A 72 -3.89 12.15 -4.42
CA PRO A 72 -3.03 12.42 -3.28
C PRO A 72 -3.04 11.28 -2.25
N HIS A 73 -1.95 11.18 -1.50
CA HIS A 73 -1.76 10.22 -0.42
C HIS A 73 -2.69 10.49 0.78
N ILE A 74 -2.90 11.77 1.17
CA ILE A 74 -3.87 12.18 2.20
C ILE A 74 -4.78 13.26 1.66
N ILE A 75 -6.07 13.17 1.98
CA ILE A 75 -7.10 14.15 1.66
C ILE A 75 -7.69 14.66 2.98
N TYR A 76 -7.68 15.98 3.16
CA TYR A 76 -8.12 16.67 4.35
C TYR A 76 -9.55 17.19 4.17
N HIS A 77 -10.55 16.33 4.39
CA HIS A 77 -11.96 16.71 4.30
C HIS A 77 -12.44 17.56 5.48
N GLN A 78 -11.68 17.61 6.55
CA GLN A 78 -11.95 18.36 7.76
C GLN A 78 -10.70 19.01 8.32
N ILE A 79 -10.84 19.95 9.21
CA ILE A 79 -9.74 20.51 10.00
C ILE A 79 -9.55 19.63 11.24
N ASP A 80 -8.35 19.16 11.46
CA ASP A 80 -7.98 18.39 12.66
C ASP A 80 -6.51 18.61 12.99
N ASP A 81 -6.25 19.21 14.13
CA ASP A 81 -4.90 19.55 14.61
C ASP A 81 -4.22 18.38 15.36
N SER A 82 -4.91 17.26 15.51
CA SER A 82 -4.37 16.04 16.16
C SER A 82 -3.36 15.30 15.28
N TYR A 83 -3.25 15.64 13.99
CA TYR A 83 -2.35 15.01 13.04
C TYR A 83 -1.27 15.96 12.50
N PHE A 84 -0.07 15.43 12.28
CA PHE A 84 1.05 16.13 11.64
C PHE A 84 1.74 15.18 10.63
N PRO A 85 2.08 15.67 9.41
CA PRO A 85 1.91 17.03 8.86
C PRO A 85 0.50 17.27 8.30
N GLY A 86 -0.13 18.37 8.72
CA GLY A 86 -1.45 18.81 8.24
C GLY A 86 -1.39 19.60 6.92
N PRO A 87 -2.55 20.07 6.40
CA PRO A 87 -2.65 20.74 5.09
C PRO A 87 -1.79 22.00 4.99
N ASN A 88 -1.59 22.72 6.10
CA ASN A 88 -0.73 23.92 6.13
C ASN A 88 0.76 23.62 5.92
N ILE A 89 1.19 22.40 6.24
CA ILE A 89 2.57 21.95 6.00
C ILE A 89 2.72 21.48 4.56
N TRP A 90 1.77 20.70 4.05
CA TRP A 90 1.79 20.18 2.69
C TRP A 90 1.60 21.27 1.63
N LYS A 91 0.60 22.13 1.81
CA LYS A 91 0.17 23.11 0.79
C LYS A 91 -0.04 22.46 -0.59
N GLY A 92 -0.75 21.34 -0.59
CA GLY A 92 -1.14 20.66 -1.83
C GLY A 92 -1.99 21.55 -2.72
N ILE A 93 -1.89 21.36 -4.02
CA ILE A 93 -2.49 22.23 -5.05
C ILE A 93 -3.74 21.61 -5.71
N GLY A 94 -4.30 20.56 -5.11
CA GLY A 94 -5.51 19.88 -5.60
C GLY A 94 -6.80 20.66 -5.35
N PRO A 95 -7.93 20.15 -5.85
CA PRO A 95 -9.24 20.78 -5.66
C PRO A 95 -9.73 20.73 -4.20
N ILE A 96 -9.21 19.77 -3.42
CA ILE A 96 -9.44 19.62 -1.99
C ILE A 96 -8.09 19.70 -1.28
N PRO A 97 -7.98 20.30 -0.08
CA PRO A 97 -6.73 20.28 0.69
C PRO A 97 -6.16 18.87 0.80
N SER A 98 -4.90 18.70 0.44
CA SER A 98 -4.28 17.37 0.32
C SER A 98 -2.77 17.42 0.52
N SER A 99 -2.17 16.25 0.68
CA SER A 99 -0.72 16.09 0.53
C SER A 99 -0.29 16.28 -0.93
N GLY A 100 1.01 16.53 -1.15
CA GLY A 100 1.58 16.76 -2.48
C GLY A 100 2.20 15.52 -3.14
N ILE A 101 2.01 14.35 -2.57
CA ILE A 101 2.51 13.05 -3.05
C ILE A 101 1.36 12.06 -3.22
N THR A 102 1.62 10.93 -3.88
CA THR A 102 0.65 9.84 -4.08
C THR A 102 0.93 8.64 -3.16
N GLN A 103 0.21 7.53 -3.36
CA GLN A 103 0.42 6.23 -2.69
C GLN A 103 0.32 5.06 -3.68
N PRO A 104 0.52 3.78 -3.24
CA PRO A 104 0.46 2.63 -4.13
C PRO A 104 -0.88 2.52 -4.88
N PRO A 105 -0.87 2.38 -6.23
CA PRO A 105 -2.08 2.43 -7.06
C PRO A 105 -2.85 1.11 -7.05
N VAL A 106 -3.30 0.66 -5.87
CA VAL A 106 -4.06 -0.59 -5.72
C VAL A 106 -5.53 -0.49 -6.19
N VAL A 107 -6.00 0.74 -6.47
CA VAL A 107 -7.41 1.01 -6.75
C VAL A 107 -7.95 0.20 -7.91
N ALA A 108 -7.26 0.16 -9.07
CA ALA A 108 -7.77 -0.56 -10.24
C ALA A 108 -8.01 -2.05 -9.95
N SER A 109 -7.10 -2.67 -9.18
CA SER A 109 -7.21 -4.09 -8.82
C SER A 109 -8.35 -4.36 -7.84
N LEU A 110 -8.51 -3.52 -6.81
CA LEU A 110 -9.60 -3.67 -5.86
C LEU A 110 -10.94 -3.25 -6.44
N MET A 111 -10.99 -2.22 -7.29
CA MET A 111 -12.15 -1.81 -8.06
C MET A 111 -12.67 -2.96 -8.95
N LYS A 112 -11.75 -3.68 -9.64
CA LYS A 112 -12.12 -4.87 -10.41
C LYS A 112 -12.74 -5.95 -9.51
N LYS A 113 -12.14 -6.21 -8.35
CA LYS A 113 -12.69 -7.20 -7.40
C LYS A 113 -14.07 -6.78 -6.84
N ILE A 114 -14.30 -5.50 -6.61
CA ILE A 114 -15.61 -4.98 -6.18
C ILE A 114 -16.63 -5.13 -7.32
N TRP A 115 -16.26 -4.80 -8.54
CA TRP A 115 -17.09 -4.97 -9.72
C TRP A 115 -17.51 -6.44 -9.93
N GLU A 116 -16.57 -7.40 -9.71
CA GLU A 116 -16.85 -8.83 -9.84
C GLU A 116 -17.86 -9.38 -8.80
N LEU A 117 -18.05 -8.70 -7.66
CA LEU A 117 -19.05 -9.07 -6.66
C LEU A 117 -20.48 -8.72 -7.08
N ASP A 118 -20.67 -7.65 -7.83
CA ASP A 118 -21.95 -7.24 -8.42
C ASP A 118 -21.69 -6.47 -9.72
N THR A 119 -21.69 -7.21 -10.83
CA THR A 119 -21.44 -6.64 -12.15
C THR A 119 -22.58 -5.74 -12.63
N ASN A 120 -23.82 -5.99 -12.22
CA ASN A 120 -24.96 -5.17 -12.64
C ASN A 120 -24.85 -3.75 -12.11
N TYR A 121 -24.66 -3.60 -10.81
CA TYR A 121 -24.43 -2.29 -10.18
C TYR A 121 -23.08 -1.70 -10.58
N GLY A 122 -22.03 -2.51 -10.62
CA GLY A 122 -20.67 -2.08 -10.87
C GLY A 122 -20.37 -1.60 -12.28
N ASN A 123 -21.14 -2.02 -13.32
CA ASN A 123 -20.91 -1.59 -14.70
C ASN A 123 -21.01 -0.07 -14.89
N GLU A 124 -21.98 0.58 -14.25
CA GLU A 124 -22.07 2.04 -14.27
C GLU A 124 -20.89 2.69 -13.51
N GLN A 125 -20.53 2.12 -12.37
CA GLN A 125 -19.48 2.66 -11.52
C GLN A 125 -18.09 2.59 -12.14
N ILE A 126 -17.75 1.46 -12.79
CA ILE A 126 -16.47 1.35 -13.51
C ILE A 126 -16.43 2.31 -14.69
N ARG A 127 -17.54 2.58 -15.38
CA ARG A 127 -17.63 3.55 -16.48
C ARG A 127 -17.33 4.96 -16.00
N LEU A 128 -17.81 5.35 -14.81
CA LEU A 128 -17.57 6.66 -14.21
C LEU A 128 -16.11 6.82 -13.70
N LEU A 129 -15.51 5.75 -13.17
CA LEU A 129 -14.20 5.79 -12.55
C LEU A 129 -13.04 5.45 -13.49
N PHE A 130 -13.26 4.68 -14.55
CA PHE A 130 -12.22 4.28 -15.50
C PHE A 130 -11.39 5.46 -16.03
N PRO A 131 -11.96 6.55 -16.55
CA PRO A 131 -11.18 7.66 -17.08
C PRO A 131 -10.34 8.36 -15.99
N LYS A 132 -10.80 8.36 -14.76
CA LYS A 132 -10.07 8.95 -13.62
C LYS A 132 -8.88 8.06 -13.21
N VAL A 133 -9.10 6.75 -13.11
CA VAL A 133 -8.04 5.77 -12.83
C VAL A 133 -7.01 5.77 -13.95
N LEU A 134 -7.42 5.76 -15.21
CA LEU A 134 -6.55 5.86 -16.38
C LEU A 134 -5.67 7.12 -16.32
N LYS A 135 -6.26 8.26 -15.97
CA LYS A 135 -5.53 9.52 -15.82
C LYS A 135 -4.49 9.46 -14.69
N TRP A 136 -4.77 8.76 -13.59
CA TRP A 136 -3.79 8.54 -12.52
C TRP A 136 -2.66 7.62 -12.96
N HIS A 137 -2.95 6.54 -13.69
CA HIS A 137 -1.92 5.65 -14.22
C HIS A 137 -1.02 6.37 -15.25
N ARG A 138 -1.59 7.25 -16.11
CA ARG A 138 -0.79 8.16 -16.97
C ARG A 138 0.16 9.02 -16.16
N TRP A 139 -0.33 9.56 -15.03
CA TRP A 139 0.51 10.36 -14.13
C TRP A 139 1.71 9.55 -13.63
N PHE A 140 1.54 8.29 -13.23
CA PHE A 140 2.65 7.43 -12.86
C PHE A 140 3.64 7.25 -14.00
N MET A 141 3.15 6.87 -15.18
CA MET A 141 3.99 6.63 -16.35
C MET A 141 4.73 7.89 -16.81
N GLN A 142 4.16 9.07 -16.62
CA GLN A 142 4.77 10.34 -16.98
C GLN A 142 5.76 10.85 -15.92
N TRP A 143 5.45 10.71 -14.62
CA TRP A 143 6.15 11.42 -13.56
C TRP A 143 6.85 10.54 -12.53
N ARG A 144 6.54 9.24 -12.48
CA ARG A 144 7.12 8.26 -11.57
C ARG A 144 7.70 7.04 -12.31
N PHE A 145 7.96 7.18 -13.60
CA PHE A 145 8.54 6.14 -14.44
C PHE A 145 9.78 6.65 -15.16
N GLN A 146 10.87 5.92 -15.06
CA GLN A 146 12.14 6.24 -15.71
C GLN A 146 12.88 4.95 -16.07
N GLU A 147 13.31 4.84 -17.34
CA GLU A 147 14.10 3.70 -17.83
C GLU A 147 13.49 2.30 -17.58
N GLY A 148 12.17 2.23 -17.56
CA GLY A 148 11.44 0.99 -17.28
C GLY A 148 11.10 0.76 -15.80
N LEU A 149 11.52 1.62 -14.90
CA LEU A 149 11.34 1.48 -13.46
C LEU A 149 10.35 2.51 -12.89
N VAL A 150 9.47 2.05 -12.02
CA VAL A 150 8.64 2.93 -11.20
C VAL A 150 9.41 3.33 -9.96
N PHE A 151 9.50 4.61 -9.69
CA PHE A 151 10.23 5.15 -8.54
C PHE A 151 9.34 6.04 -7.66
N ILE A 152 9.80 6.26 -6.45
CA ILE A 152 9.19 7.17 -5.47
C ILE A 152 10.11 8.35 -5.19
N ASN A 153 9.51 9.52 -4.90
CA ASN A 153 10.23 10.73 -4.47
C ASN A 153 10.11 11.00 -2.97
N HIS A 154 9.36 10.18 -2.27
CA HIS A 154 9.16 10.25 -0.82
C HIS A 154 8.87 8.86 -0.27
N PRO A 155 9.41 8.44 0.90
CA PRO A 155 9.10 7.14 1.50
C PRO A 155 7.60 6.88 1.70
N TRP A 156 6.83 7.92 2.00
CA TRP A 156 5.37 7.80 2.17
C TRP A 156 4.62 7.47 0.87
N GLU A 157 5.20 7.73 -0.32
CA GLU A 157 4.60 7.28 -1.60
C GLU A 157 4.51 5.75 -1.69
N ALA A 158 5.47 5.03 -1.10
CA ALA A 158 5.43 3.57 -1.07
C ALA A 158 4.44 3.00 -0.05
N GLY A 159 3.89 3.82 0.86
CA GLY A 159 3.11 3.35 2.00
C GLY A 159 3.92 2.53 3.02
N ARG A 160 5.25 2.41 2.84
CA ARG A 160 6.17 1.60 3.66
C ARG A 160 7.26 2.49 4.31
N ASP A 161 6.83 3.49 5.06
CA ASP A 161 7.56 4.70 5.49
C ASP A 161 9.02 4.50 5.87
N ASN A 162 9.31 3.65 6.86
CA ASN A 162 10.65 3.43 7.39
C ASN A 162 11.24 2.07 7.02
N ALA A 163 10.83 1.51 5.88
CA ALA A 163 11.41 0.27 5.40
C ALA A 163 12.93 0.40 5.23
N PRO A 164 13.71 -0.62 5.58
CA PRO A 164 15.17 -0.61 5.41
C PRO A 164 15.62 -0.45 3.96
N ASP A 165 14.71 -0.60 3.02
CA ASP A 165 14.90 -0.49 1.58
C ASP A 165 15.51 0.85 1.16
N TRP A 166 15.27 1.92 1.91
CA TRP A 166 15.79 3.26 1.59
C TRP A 166 16.66 3.89 2.66
N ASP A 167 17.17 3.10 3.62
CA ASP A 167 18.06 3.62 4.65
C ASP A 167 19.26 4.40 4.05
N SER A 168 19.93 3.85 3.02
CA SER A 168 21.07 4.51 2.38
C SER A 168 20.68 5.78 1.61
N ALA A 169 19.59 5.72 0.84
CA ALA A 169 19.10 6.88 0.09
C ALA A 169 18.68 8.03 1.02
N LEU A 170 18.00 7.71 2.14
CA LEU A 170 17.65 8.71 3.14
C LEU A 170 18.87 9.25 3.88
N ALA A 171 19.87 8.42 4.19
CA ALA A 171 21.08 8.86 4.87
C ALA A 171 21.87 9.91 4.07
N ALA A 172 21.73 9.92 2.74
CA ALA A 172 22.34 10.93 1.87
C ALA A 172 21.68 12.33 2.00
N ILE A 173 20.48 12.41 2.60
CA ILE A 173 19.77 13.68 2.79
C ILE A 173 20.21 14.37 4.08
N ASN A 174 20.73 15.59 3.96
CA ASN A 174 20.94 16.47 5.10
C ASN A 174 19.66 17.30 5.33
N PRO A 175 18.90 17.08 6.43
CA PRO A 175 17.65 17.79 6.68
C PRO A 175 17.87 19.19 7.32
N ALA A 176 18.90 19.90 6.93
CA ALA A 176 19.18 21.23 7.46
C ALA A 176 18.04 22.20 7.11
N GLY A 177 17.68 23.06 8.05
CA GLY A 177 16.64 24.09 7.87
C GLY A 177 15.19 23.58 8.07
N VAL A 178 15.00 22.35 8.51
CA VAL A 178 13.67 21.89 8.92
C VAL A 178 13.21 22.68 10.15
N ALA A 179 12.09 23.39 10.03
CA ALA A 179 11.52 24.14 11.14
C ALA A 179 11.10 23.19 12.28
N PRO A 180 11.17 23.64 13.54
CA PRO A 180 10.68 22.84 14.67
C PRO A 180 9.22 22.40 14.46
N TYR A 181 8.93 21.14 14.74
CA TYR A 181 7.60 20.56 14.69
C TYR A 181 7.38 19.57 15.82
N LYS A 182 6.11 19.28 16.11
CA LYS A 182 5.71 18.28 17.08
C LYS A 182 5.08 17.10 16.35
N ARG A 183 5.64 15.91 16.52
CA ARG A 183 5.04 14.66 16.04
C ARG A 183 3.81 14.34 16.88
N ARG A 184 2.74 13.89 16.23
CA ARG A 184 1.50 13.46 16.88
C ARG A 184 1.38 11.94 16.97
N ASP A 185 1.93 11.21 16.03
CA ASP A 185 1.90 9.75 15.97
C ASP A 185 2.52 9.09 17.23
N THR A 186 3.52 9.72 17.83
CA THR A 186 4.19 9.23 19.04
C THR A 186 3.44 9.55 20.35
N GLU A 187 2.34 10.31 20.29
CA GLU A 187 1.46 10.54 21.44
C GLU A 187 0.49 9.38 21.65
N HIS A 188 0.17 8.63 20.60
CA HIS A 188 -0.80 7.55 20.60
C HIS A 188 -0.19 6.15 20.56
N VAL A 189 1.05 6.03 20.05
CA VAL A 189 1.76 4.76 19.88
C VAL A 189 3.16 4.87 20.48
N ASN A 190 3.69 3.77 21.03
CA ASN A 190 5.03 3.73 21.57
C ASN A 190 6.06 4.22 20.52
N PRO A 191 6.84 5.27 20.83
CA PRO A 191 7.80 5.87 19.88
C PRO A 191 8.81 4.87 19.29
N LEU A 192 9.16 3.82 20.03
CA LEU A 192 10.07 2.75 19.56
C LEU A 192 9.47 1.93 18.40
N MET A 193 8.15 1.96 18.23
CA MET A 193 7.44 1.28 17.15
C MET A 193 7.28 2.14 15.89
N ARG A 194 7.79 3.37 15.89
CA ARG A 194 7.63 4.36 14.81
C ARG A 194 8.98 4.73 14.18
N PRO A 195 9.00 5.44 13.04
CA PRO A 195 10.23 6.00 12.48
C PRO A 195 10.95 6.87 13.51
N THR A 196 12.28 6.91 13.46
CA THR A 196 13.08 7.79 14.35
C THR A 196 12.82 9.26 14.05
N LYS A 197 13.22 10.16 14.98
CA LYS A 197 13.17 11.60 14.71
C LYS A 197 14.02 11.97 13.49
N SER A 198 15.19 11.37 13.36
CA SER A 198 16.11 11.60 12.24
C SER A 198 15.51 11.20 10.89
N ASP A 199 14.76 10.08 10.84
CA ASP A 199 14.02 9.70 9.62
C ASP A 199 12.92 10.73 9.32
N TYR A 200 12.18 11.12 10.35
CA TYR A 200 11.07 12.05 10.22
C TYR A 200 11.54 13.45 9.79
N ASP A 201 12.68 13.92 10.26
CA ASP A 201 13.31 15.19 9.81
C ASP A 201 13.58 15.16 8.30
N ARG A 202 14.06 14.02 7.76
CA ARG A 202 14.26 13.83 6.32
C ARG A 202 12.96 13.79 5.54
N TYR A 203 11.90 13.17 6.11
CA TYR A 203 10.58 13.19 5.48
C TYR A 203 10.03 14.61 5.37
N ILE A 204 10.11 15.39 6.43
CA ILE A 204 9.63 16.79 6.42
C ILE A 204 10.50 17.66 5.51
N TRP A 205 11.81 17.39 5.44
CA TRP A 205 12.69 18.08 4.48
C TRP A 205 12.26 17.81 3.02
N LEU A 206 11.92 16.58 2.67
CA LEU A 206 11.38 16.25 1.34
C LEU A 206 10.02 16.92 1.08
N VAL A 207 9.16 17.03 2.09
CA VAL A 207 7.91 17.81 2.00
C VAL A 207 8.20 19.28 1.71
N GLN A 208 9.21 19.88 2.36
CA GLN A 208 9.62 21.27 2.10
C GLN A 208 10.12 21.44 0.66
N GLN A 209 10.95 20.52 0.16
CA GLN A 209 11.42 20.53 -1.22
C GLN A 209 10.24 20.49 -2.22
N GLY A 210 9.26 19.63 -1.99
CA GLY A 210 8.05 19.54 -2.81
C GLY A 210 7.22 20.83 -2.77
N ARG A 211 7.07 21.42 -1.59
CA ARG A 211 6.35 22.67 -1.39
C ARG A 211 7.04 23.87 -2.07
N GLU A 212 8.36 23.96 -2.00
CA GLU A 212 9.15 25.01 -2.62
C GLU A 212 9.00 25.01 -4.16
N CYS A 213 8.98 23.82 -4.78
CA CYS A 213 8.70 23.70 -6.21
C CYS A 213 7.20 23.67 -6.53
N LYS A 214 6.31 23.98 -5.55
CA LYS A 214 4.84 23.98 -5.72
C LYS A 214 4.31 22.65 -6.27
N TRP A 215 4.93 21.55 -5.85
CA TRP A 215 4.59 20.19 -6.28
C TRP A 215 4.64 19.99 -7.80
N ASN A 216 5.53 20.73 -8.49
CA ASN A 216 5.74 20.58 -9.92
C ASN A 216 6.31 19.18 -10.20
N ALA A 217 5.52 18.33 -10.86
CA ALA A 217 5.86 16.93 -11.07
C ALA A 217 7.09 16.75 -11.99
N ASP A 218 7.29 17.62 -13.00
CA ASP A 218 8.47 17.58 -13.87
C ASP A 218 9.73 17.97 -13.11
N TRP A 219 9.65 19.00 -12.27
CA TRP A 219 10.77 19.40 -11.43
C TRP A 219 11.16 18.30 -10.44
N LEU A 220 10.17 17.69 -9.74
CA LEU A 220 10.40 16.59 -8.81
C LEU A 220 10.99 15.37 -9.51
N ARG A 221 10.50 15.02 -10.69
CA ARG A 221 11.07 13.95 -11.50
C ARG A 221 12.55 14.14 -11.78
N LYS A 222 12.97 15.39 -12.06
CA LYS A 222 14.36 15.73 -12.45
C LYS A 222 15.27 15.94 -11.24
N ASN A 223 14.76 16.60 -10.19
CA ASN A 223 15.60 17.23 -9.16
C ASN A 223 15.35 16.71 -7.73
N SER A 224 14.43 15.78 -7.52
CA SER A 224 14.19 15.25 -6.17
C SER A 224 15.47 14.66 -5.58
N SER A 225 15.73 14.98 -4.31
CA SER A 225 16.87 14.46 -3.55
C SER A 225 16.67 13.02 -3.05
N PHE A 226 15.49 12.45 -3.28
CA PHE A 226 15.17 11.07 -3.01
C PHE A 226 14.49 10.48 -4.24
N LYS A 227 15.09 9.45 -4.81
CA LYS A 227 14.56 8.77 -5.98
C LYS A 227 14.92 7.28 -5.93
N VAL A 228 14.00 6.46 -5.47
CA VAL A 228 14.21 5.02 -5.31
C VAL A 228 13.19 4.26 -6.14
N ALA A 229 13.66 3.40 -7.04
CA ALA A 229 12.81 2.44 -7.71
C ALA A 229 12.42 1.35 -6.70
N ASP A 230 11.11 1.25 -6.41
CA ASP A 230 10.56 0.34 -5.42
C ASP A 230 9.83 -0.84 -6.08
N PRO A 231 10.22 -2.10 -5.79
CA PRO A 231 9.56 -3.28 -6.33
C PRO A 231 8.05 -3.31 -6.04
N ALA A 232 7.61 -2.90 -4.82
CA ALA A 232 6.18 -2.90 -4.51
C ALA A 232 5.40 -1.94 -5.42
N MET A 233 5.87 -0.70 -5.57
CA MET A 233 5.24 0.28 -6.45
C MET A 233 5.22 -0.18 -7.90
N HIS A 234 6.33 -0.74 -8.37
CA HIS A 234 6.46 -1.24 -9.74
C HIS A 234 5.47 -2.39 -10.03
N PHE A 235 5.45 -3.39 -9.16
CA PHE A 235 4.59 -4.56 -9.33
C PHE A 235 3.10 -4.27 -9.06
N ILE A 236 2.79 -3.38 -8.14
CA ILE A 236 1.41 -2.92 -7.92
C ILE A 236 0.91 -2.17 -9.15
N LEU A 237 1.71 -1.26 -9.75
CA LEU A 237 1.29 -0.54 -10.94
C LEU A 237 1.15 -1.48 -12.15
N LEU A 238 2.03 -2.47 -12.30
CA LEU A 238 1.91 -3.49 -13.34
C LEU A 238 0.60 -4.27 -13.19
N ARG A 239 0.29 -4.74 -11.97
CA ARG A 239 -0.98 -5.41 -11.67
C ARG A 239 -2.18 -4.50 -11.94
N ALA A 240 -2.14 -3.28 -11.46
CA ALA A 240 -3.21 -2.31 -11.62
C ALA A 240 -3.50 -2.02 -13.10
N ASN A 241 -2.45 -1.92 -13.95
CA ASN A 241 -2.62 -1.78 -15.40
C ASN A 241 -3.26 -3.03 -16.04
N ARG A 242 -2.87 -4.24 -15.62
CA ARG A 242 -3.49 -5.49 -16.11
C ARG A 242 -4.98 -5.55 -15.76
N ASP A 243 -5.34 -5.17 -14.52
CA ASP A 243 -6.75 -5.15 -14.10
C ASP A 243 -7.53 -4.01 -14.78
N LEU A 244 -6.92 -2.82 -14.94
CA LEU A 244 -7.52 -1.69 -15.66
C LEU A 244 -7.76 -2.04 -17.15
N ARG A 245 -6.84 -2.78 -17.77
CA ARG A 245 -6.99 -3.30 -19.13
C ARG A 245 -8.25 -4.17 -19.26
N LEU A 246 -8.48 -5.09 -18.31
CA LEU A 246 -9.67 -5.95 -18.33
C LEU A 246 -10.97 -5.14 -18.18
N ILE A 247 -10.96 -4.12 -17.34
CA ILE A 247 -12.08 -3.18 -17.20
C ILE A 247 -12.28 -2.41 -18.52
N GLY A 248 -11.21 -1.91 -19.13
CA GLY A 248 -11.27 -1.19 -20.41
C GLY A 248 -11.86 -2.04 -21.53
N ILE A 249 -11.47 -3.33 -21.63
CA ILE A 249 -12.05 -4.28 -22.59
C ILE A 249 -13.57 -4.42 -22.36
N ASN A 250 -14.01 -4.58 -21.11
CA ASN A 250 -15.43 -4.68 -20.78
C ASN A 250 -16.21 -3.41 -21.13
N LEU A 251 -15.55 -2.25 -21.07
CA LEU A 251 -16.15 -0.95 -21.42
C LEU A 251 -16.04 -0.60 -22.90
N GLU A 252 -15.40 -1.45 -23.72
CA GLU A 252 -15.09 -1.22 -25.13
C GLU A 252 -14.23 0.04 -25.38
N GLU A 253 -13.33 0.37 -24.41
CA GLU A 253 -12.41 1.49 -24.47
C GLU A 253 -11.11 1.13 -25.21
N ASP A 254 -10.41 2.13 -25.75
CA ASP A 254 -9.07 1.94 -26.31
C ASP A 254 -8.06 1.64 -25.20
N ILE A 255 -7.49 0.44 -25.23
CA ILE A 255 -6.52 -0.06 -24.26
C ILE A 255 -5.07 -0.04 -24.76
N SER A 256 -4.81 0.50 -25.95
CA SER A 256 -3.48 0.46 -26.59
C SER A 256 -2.38 1.13 -25.72
N GLU A 257 -2.73 2.23 -25.04
CA GLU A 257 -1.83 2.91 -24.12
C GLU A 257 -1.52 2.03 -22.91
N ILE A 258 -2.52 1.35 -22.34
CA ILE A 258 -2.36 0.46 -21.20
C ILE A 258 -1.49 -0.76 -21.59
N ASP A 259 -1.68 -1.32 -22.76
CA ASP A 259 -0.87 -2.42 -23.30
C ASP A 259 0.61 -2.02 -23.43
N SER A 260 0.88 -0.80 -23.92
CA SER A 260 2.22 -0.24 -23.99
C SER A 260 2.87 -0.09 -22.60
N TRP A 261 2.11 0.35 -21.59
CA TRP A 261 2.60 0.47 -20.22
C TRP A 261 2.91 -0.91 -19.60
N ILE A 262 2.02 -1.89 -19.78
CA ILE A 262 2.24 -3.26 -19.32
C ILE A 262 3.56 -3.81 -19.87
N ALA A 263 3.74 -3.73 -21.20
CA ALA A 263 4.96 -4.22 -21.84
C ALA A 263 6.23 -3.52 -21.32
N SER A 264 6.15 -2.21 -21.07
CA SER A 264 7.27 -1.42 -20.53
C SER A 264 7.60 -1.80 -19.09
N LEU A 265 6.59 -2.03 -18.25
CA LEU A 265 6.75 -2.45 -16.85
C LEU A 265 7.27 -3.90 -16.75
N GLU A 266 6.76 -4.82 -17.56
CA GLU A 266 7.26 -6.20 -17.62
C GLU A 266 8.75 -6.25 -17.99
N LYS A 267 9.13 -5.50 -19.02
CA LYS A 267 10.54 -5.37 -19.42
C LYS A 267 11.39 -4.76 -18.31
N GLY A 268 10.86 -3.75 -17.60
CA GLY A 268 11.57 -3.07 -16.51
C GLY A 268 11.77 -3.93 -15.28
N ALA A 269 10.88 -4.89 -15.01
CA ALA A 269 10.96 -5.75 -13.82
C ALA A 269 12.31 -6.45 -13.64
N SER A 270 12.97 -6.87 -14.74
CA SER A 270 14.29 -7.50 -14.70
C SER A 270 15.39 -6.60 -14.12
N LYS A 271 15.24 -5.28 -14.23
CA LYS A 271 16.19 -4.30 -13.68
C LYS A 271 16.14 -4.17 -12.15
N LEU A 272 15.04 -4.64 -11.52
CA LEU A 272 14.91 -4.71 -10.06
C LEU A 272 15.54 -5.99 -9.48
N TRP A 273 16.03 -6.90 -10.31
CA TRP A 273 16.66 -8.13 -9.85
C TRP A 273 18.07 -7.89 -9.36
N ASN A 274 18.29 -7.98 -8.05
CA ASN A 274 19.63 -7.94 -7.45
C ASN A 274 20.21 -9.35 -7.38
N ALA A 275 21.15 -9.65 -8.28
CA ALA A 275 21.78 -10.97 -8.36
C ALA A 275 22.61 -11.32 -7.11
N SER A 276 23.12 -10.33 -6.37
CA SER A 276 23.94 -10.57 -5.18
C SER A 276 23.17 -11.19 -4.01
N ILE A 277 21.86 -10.93 -3.94
CA ILE A 277 20.96 -11.48 -2.93
C ILE A 277 19.87 -12.39 -3.54
N SER A 278 19.92 -12.60 -4.86
CA SER A 278 18.94 -13.40 -5.62
C SER A 278 17.49 -13.01 -5.34
N SER A 279 17.20 -11.71 -5.36
CA SER A 279 15.86 -11.16 -5.02
C SER A 279 15.57 -9.90 -5.82
N TYR A 280 14.29 -9.58 -5.98
CA TYR A 280 13.87 -8.23 -6.34
C TYR A 280 14.15 -7.29 -5.18
N ASP A 281 14.78 -6.16 -5.48
CA ASP A 281 15.32 -5.23 -4.48
C ASP A 281 15.07 -3.78 -4.92
N SER A 282 15.00 -2.88 -3.98
CA SER A 282 14.90 -1.44 -4.22
C SER A 282 16.22 -0.91 -4.78
N PHE A 283 16.12 -0.02 -5.77
CA PHE A 283 17.27 0.53 -6.47
C PHE A 283 17.30 2.06 -6.38
N ASP A 284 18.35 2.60 -5.80
CA ASP A 284 18.58 4.05 -5.72
C ASP A 284 19.01 4.59 -7.10
N LEU A 285 18.14 5.39 -7.73
CA LEU A 285 18.35 5.97 -9.04
C LEU A 285 19.33 7.17 -9.04
N LEU A 286 19.68 7.70 -7.86
CA LEU A 286 20.65 8.79 -7.74
C LEU A 286 22.07 8.26 -7.54
N ASN A 287 22.24 7.19 -6.76
CA ASN A 287 23.53 6.60 -6.43
C ASN A 287 23.81 5.30 -7.20
N PHE A 288 22.87 4.83 -8.01
CA PHE A 288 22.99 3.63 -8.85
C PHE A 288 23.36 2.37 -8.08
N ASN A 289 22.73 2.14 -6.94
CA ASN A 289 22.98 0.96 -6.12
C ASN A 289 21.67 0.32 -5.58
N PHE A 290 21.74 -0.98 -5.35
CA PHE A 290 20.67 -1.72 -4.69
C PHE A 290 20.72 -1.52 -3.17
N ALA A 291 19.55 -1.59 -2.53
CA ALA A 291 19.43 -1.49 -1.08
C ALA A 291 19.99 -2.70 -0.31
N GLY A 292 20.16 -3.84 -0.97
CA GLY A 292 20.54 -5.11 -0.34
C GLY A 292 19.43 -5.62 0.58
N SER A 293 18.17 -5.50 0.15
CA SER A 293 16.98 -5.74 0.99
C SER A 293 16.13 -6.87 0.43
N ILE A 294 15.75 -7.83 1.30
CA ILE A 294 14.66 -8.75 1.04
C ILE A 294 13.51 -8.31 1.93
N SER A 295 12.46 -7.79 1.34
CA SER A 295 11.30 -7.24 2.03
C SER A 295 9.99 -7.78 1.45
N SER A 296 8.85 -7.44 2.04
CA SER A 296 7.54 -7.81 1.47
C SER A 296 7.36 -7.29 0.04
N ALA A 297 8.04 -6.19 -0.34
CA ALA A 297 8.05 -5.67 -1.71
C ALA A 297 8.65 -6.66 -2.72
N SER A 298 9.65 -7.43 -2.32
CA SER A 298 10.33 -8.41 -3.17
C SER A 298 9.39 -9.50 -3.68
N PHE A 299 8.36 -9.85 -2.90
CA PHE A 299 7.37 -10.88 -3.23
C PHE A 299 6.17 -10.38 -4.02
N MET A 300 6.08 -9.08 -4.27
CA MET A 300 4.98 -8.50 -5.06
C MET A 300 5.05 -8.86 -6.56
N CYS A 301 6.15 -9.46 -7.03
CA CYS A 301 6.26 -10.00 -8.38
C CYS A 301 5.12 -10.99 -8.69
N TRP A 302 4.72 -11.83 -7.75
CA TRP A 302 3.61 -12.76 -7.93
C TRP A 302 2.26 -12.03 -8.02
N TYR A 303 2.06 -10.98 -7.23
CA TYR A 303 0.86 -10.14 -7.33
C TYR A 303 0.74 -9.47 -8.71
N ALA A 304 1.86 -9.10 -9.31
CA ALA A 304 1.92 -8.63 -10.69
C ALA A 304 1.64 -9.74 -11.73
N GLY A 305 1.58 -11.01 -11.33
CA GLY A 305 1.42 -12.16 -12.22
C GLY A 305 2.74 -12.59 -12.90
N LEU A 306 3.90 -12.20 -12.33
CA LEU A 306 5.20 -12.66 -12.78
C LEU A 306 5.66 -13.83 -11.90
N TYR A 307 5.64 -15.03 -12.48
CA TYR A 307 6.04 -16.23 -11.75
C TYR A 307 7.58 -16.39 -11.74
N ASP A 308 8.21 -16.02 -10.63
CA ASP A 308 9.64 -16.24 -10.42
C ASP A 308 9.88 -17.28 -9.33
N LYS A 309 10.31 -18.48 -9.74
CA LYS A 309 10.59 -19.60 -8.83
C LYS A 309 11.74 -19.32 -7.86
N ARG A 310 12.67 -18.43 -8.22
CA ARG A 310 13.83 -18.09 -7.37
C ARG A 310 13.38 -17.47 -6.06
N MET A 311 12.29 -16.72 -6.09
CA MET A 311 11.70 -16.09 -4.91
C MET A 311 11.08 -17.08 -3.91
N LEU A 312 10.72 -18.30 -4.35
CA LEU A 312 10.14 -19.33 -3.47
C LEU A 312 11.11 -19.77 -2.37
N THR A 313 12.42 -19.81 -2.66
CA THR A 313 13.44 -20.15 -1.67
C THR A 313 13.45 -19.16 -0.50
N HIS A 314 13.35 -17.85 -0.79
CA HIS A 314 13.26 -16.82 0.24
C HIS A 314 11.94 -16.90 0.99
N TYR A 315 10.83 -17.09 0.28
CA TYR A 315 9.51 -17.26 0.88
C TYR A 315 9.51 -18.40 1.90
N ASP A 316 9.93 -19.60 1.48
CA ASP A 316 9.92 -20.80 2.32
C ASP A 316 10.84 -20.66 3.55
N ARG A 317 12.03 -20.04 3.36
CA ARG A 317 12.97 -19.74 4.45
C ARG A 317 12.37 -18.81 5.49
N ILE A 318 11.75 -17.70 5.04
CA ILE A 318 11.13 -16.70 5.92
C ILE A 318 9.92 -17.30 6.64
N MET A 319 9.02 -17.97 5.92
CA MET A 319 7.79 -18.51 6.48
C MET A 319 8.02 -19.62 7.53
N LYS A 320 9.18 -20.29 7.51
CA LYS A 320 9.59 -21.22 8.58
C LYS A 320 9.93 -20.51 9.90
N LYS A 321 10.24 -19.22 9.88
CA LYS A 321 10.67 -18.45 11.06
C LYS A 321 9.55 -17.62 11.69
N VAL A 322 8.42 -17.52 11.01
CA VAL A 322 7.28 -16.68 11.43
C VAL A 322 6.01 -17.51 11.56
N LYS A 323 5.04 -17.00 12.34
CA LYS A 323 3.77 -17.68 12.60
C LYS A 323 2.54 -16.82 12.30
N TYR A 324 2.74 -15.52 12.05
CA TYR A 324 1.69 -14.54 11.94
C TYR A 324 1.78 -13.71 10.64
N GLY A 325 2.11 -14.39 9.53
CA GLY A 325 2.17 -13.84 8.19
C GLY A 325 3.56 -13.38 7.77
N MET A 326 3.69 -13.03 6.48
CA MET A 326 4.93 -12.55 5.88
C MET A 326 5.34 -11.22 6.54
N PRO A 327 6.58 -11.14 7.06
CA PRO A 327 7.09 -9.90 7.64
C PRO A 327 7.38 -8.86 6.57
N SER A 328 7.37 -7.59 6.93
CA SER A 328 7.73 -6.49 6.04
C SER A 328 9.22 -6.52 5.65
N TYR A 329 10.05 -7.18 6.44
CA TYR A 329 11.49 -7.30 6.22
C TYR A 329 12.03 -8.66 6.66
N ASP A 330 13.11 -9.13 6.03
CA ASP A 330 13.72 -10.44 6.29
C ASP A 330 14.13 -10.59 7.76
N PRO A 331 13.59 -11.60 8.50
CA PRO A 331 13.88 -11.80 9.92
C PRO A 331 15.34 -12.23 10.21
N GLU A 332 16.11 -12.61 9.19
CA GLU A 332 17.55 -12.92 9.34
C GLU A 332 18.45 -11.70 9.16
N SER A 333 17.90 -10.58 8.71
CA SER A 333 18.66 -9.35 8.55
C SER A 333 18.97 -8.69 9.91
N LYS A 334 20.17 -8.13 10.03
CA LYS A 334 20.56 -7.30 11.19
C LYS A 334 19.72 -6.03 11.35
N ARG A 335 19.04 -5.60 10.27
CA ARG A 335 18.15 -4.43 10.26
C ARG A 335 16.71 -4.78 10.66
N PHE A 336 16.41 -6.05 10.91
CA PHE A 336 15.08 -6.51 11.31
C PHE A 336 14.74 -6.03 12.72
N ASP A 337 13.56 -5.44 12.85
CA ASP A 337 12.96 -5.09 14.15
C ASP A 337 11.48 -5.49 14.14
N ARG A 338 11.15 -6.53 14.90
CA ARG A 338 9.84 -7.19 14.86
C ARG A 338 8.64 -6.30 15.21
N LYS A 339 8.87 -5.10 15.78
CA LYS A 339 7.81 -4.16 16.21
C LYS A 339 7.92 -2.78 15.58
N ARG A 340 9.01 -2.46 14.87
CA ARG A 340 9.22 -1.12 14.34
C ARG A 340 8.65 -0.95 12.93
N TYR A 341 7.37 -0.64 12.85
CA TYR A 341 6.62 -0.21 11.68
C TYR A 341 6.91 -1.08 10.43
N TRP A 342 7.62 -0.59 9.43
CA TRP A 342 7.94 -1.34 8.21
C TRP A 342 9.31 -2.04 8.24
N ARG A 343 9.92 -2.21 9.42
CA ARG A 343 11.24 -2.85 9.57
C ARG A 343 11.18 -4.32 10.02
N GLY A 344 10.00 -4.93 10.00
CA GLY A 344 9.85 -6.33 10.43
C GLY A 344 8.42 -6.80 10.62
N PRO A 345 7.48 -5.99 11.15
CA PRO A 345 6.11 -6.43 11.36
C PRO A 345 5.42 -7.00 10.13
N SER A 346 4.44 -7.87 10.35
CA SER A 346 3.54 -8.40 9.35
C SER A 346 2.35 -7.45 9.16
N TRP A 347 2.01 -7.16 7.90
CA TRP A 347 0.95 -6.27 7.49
C TRP A 347 -0.11 -7.06 6.72
N ALA A 348 -1.33 -7.07 7.23
CA ALA A 348 -2.40 -7.90 6.65
C ALA A 348 -2.67 -7.57 5.17
N ILE A 349 -2.61 -6.29 4.79
CA ILE A 349 -2.78 -5.85 3.39
C ILE A 349 -1.70 -6.42 2.47
N MET A 350 -0.42 -6.40 2.88
CA MET A 350 0.65 -6.98 2.08
C MET A 350 0.51 -8.49 1.94
N ASN A 351 0.10 -9.16 3.02
CA ASN A 351 -0.15 -10.60 3.00
C ASN A 351 -1.30 -10.95 2.04
N MET A 352 -2.37 -10.15 2.01
CA MET A 352 -3.48 -10.34 1.08
C MET A 352 -3.02 -10.17 -0.37
N LEU A 353 -2.26 -9.12 -0.70
CA LEU A 353 -1.79 -8.90 -2.06
C LEU A 353 -0.83 -10.02 -2.52
N ILE A 354 0.14 -10.40 -1.67
CA ILE A 354 1.05 -11.54 -1.95
C ILE A 354 0.25 -12.84 -2.07
N GLY A 355 -0.75 -13.05 -1.21
CA GLY A 355 -1.63 -14.21 -1.23
C GLY A 355 -2.41 -14.33 -2.54
N PHE A 356 -3.01 -13.25 -3.02
CA PHE A 356 -3.66 -13.21 -4.35
C PHE A 356 -2.68 -13.57 -5.47
N GLY A 357 -1.46 -13.03 -5.41
CA GLY A 357 -0.43 -13.37 -6.39
C GLY A 357 -0.05 -14.85 -6.38
N LEU A 358 0.18 -15.42 -5.19
CA LEU A 358 0.49 -16.84 -5.04
C LEU A 358 -0.63 -17.75 -5.55
N GLU A 359 -1.90 -17.41 -5.30
CA GLU A 359 -3.05 -18.15 -5.81
C GLU A 359 -3.06 -18.15 -7.36
N GLU A 360 -2.86 -16.98 -7.97
CA GLU A 360 -2.89 -16.81 -9.43
C GLU A 360 -1.73 -17.48 -10.16
N VAL A 361 -0.54 -17.53 -9.55
CA VAL A 361 0.62 -18.23 -10.14
C VAL A 361 0.64 -19.72 -9.82
N GLY A 362 -0.41 -20.27 -9.18
CA GLY A 362 -0.58 -21.69 -8.90
C GLY A 362 0.10 -22.19 -7.61
N GLU A 363 0.65 -21.31 -6.79
CA GLU A 363 1.30 -21.64 -5.50
C GLU A 363 0.28 -21.75 -4.36
N VAL A 364 -0.80 -22.52 -4.56
CA VAL A 364 -1.98 -22.58 -3.71
C VAL A 364 -1.65 -22.98 -2.26
N LYS A 365 -0.70 -23.90 -2.05
CA LYS A 365 -0.31 -24.33 -0.68
C LYS A 365 0.36 -23.18 0.08
N ARG A 366 1.21 -22.38 -0.58
CA ARG A 366 1.88 -21.23 0.01
C ARG A 366 0.89 -20.11 0.30
N ALA A 367 -0.02 -19.85 -0.64
CA ALA A 367 -1.13 -18.92 -0.44
C ALA A 367 -2.00 -19.28 0.76
N SER A 368 -2.39 -20.58 0.89
CA SER A 368 -3.18 -21.08 2.00
C SER A 368 -2.45 -20.94 3.34
N LEU A 369 -1.14 -21.21 3.39
CA LEU A 369 -0.32 -20.99 4.59
C LEU A 369 -0.32 -19.52 5.01
N LEU A 370 -0.07 -18.62 4.06
CA LEU A 370 -0.04 -17.16 4.30
C LEU A 370 -1.39 -16.65 4.81
N LYS A 371 -2.48 -17.11 4.17
CA LYS A 371 -3.85 -16.80 4.57
C LYS A 371 -4.16 -17.31 5.98
N ALA A 372 -3.78 -18.55 6.32
CA ALA A 372 -3.99 -19.13 7.64
C ALA A 372 -3.19 -18.38 8.73
N GLN A 373 -1.96 -17.97 8.45
CA GLN A 373 -1.17 -17.18 9.39
C GLN A 373 -1.73 -15.76 9.59
N THR A 374 -2.25 -15.12 8.52
CA THR A 374 -2.91 -13.83 8.62
C THR A 374 -4.24 -13.92 9.36
N ASN A 375 -5.02 -14.99 9.10
CA ASN A 375 -6.22 -15.31 9.89
C ASN A 375 -5.89 -15.41 11.37
N ARG A 376 -4.85 -16.19 11.72
CA ARG A 376 -4.39 -16.34 13.11
C ARG A 376 -4.03 -15.00 13.73
N ALA A 377 -3.26 -14.14 13.03
CA ALA A 377 -2.88 -12.83 13.52
C ALA A 377 -4.10 -12.01 13.96
N ILE A 378 -5.14 -11.98 13.12
CA ILE A 378 -6.35 -11.19 13.36
C ILE A 378 -7.25 -11.87 14.40
N SER A 379 -7.46 -13.17 14.30
CA SER A 379 -8.40 -13.88 15.21
C SER A 379 -7.90 -13.97 16.66
N GLU A 380 -6.60 -14.03 16.88
CA GLU A 380 -6.01 -14.10 18.23
C GLU A 380 -5.73 -12.70 18.82
N ASN A 381 -5.48 -11.65 17.97
CA ASN A 381 -4.97 -10.38 18.45
C ASN A 381 -5.80 -9.15 18.03
N GLY A 382 -6.97 -9.37 17.39
CA GLY A 382 -7.86 -8.30 16.95
C GLY A 382 -7.40 -7.57 15.70
N PHE A 383 -7.91 -6.36 15.50
CA PHE A 383 -7.77 -5.59 14.26
C PHE A 383 -6.72 -4.49 14.41
N ALA A 384 -5.50 -4.87 14.76
CA ALA A 384 -4.38 -3.95 14.87
C ALA A 384 -3.89 -3.45 13.49
N GLU A 385 -3.16 -2.35 13.47
CA GLU A 385 -2.53 -1.80 12.27
C GLU A 385 -1.56 -2.82 11.65
N TYR A 386 -0.72 -3.46 12.49
CA TYR A 386 0.23 -4.51 12.11
C TYR A 386 0.54 -5.43 13.30
N PHE A 387 1.24 -6.52 13.03
CA PHE A 387 1.50 -7.58 14.01
C PHE A 387 2.99 -7.96 14.05
N ALA A 388 3.51 -8.31 15.21
CA ALA A 388 4.82 -8.93 15.28
C ALA A 388 4.75 -10.33 14.63
N PRO A 389 5.62 -10.67 13.66
CA PRO A 389 5.44 -11.87 12.85
C PRO A 389 5.75 -13.18 13.60
N ILE A 390 6.41 -13.09 14.77
CA ILE A 390 6.85 -14.25 15.54
C ILE A 390 5.83 -14.65 16.60
N ASP A 391 5.32 -13.67 17.37
CA ASP A 391 4.43 -13.89 18.52
C ASP A 391 3.02 -13.30 18.35
N GLY A 392 2.74 -12.66 17.22
CA GLY A 392 1.43 -12.09 16.89
C GLY A 392 1.09 -10.81 17.65
N SER A 393 1.94 -10.32 18.56
CA SER A 393 1.61 -9.16 19.39
C SER A 393 1.22 -7.96 18.51
N PRO A 394 0.05 -7.31 18.80
CA PRO A 394 -0.49 -6.22 18.01
C PRO A 394 0.33 -4.94 18.21
N ALA A 395 0.33 -4.06 17.21
CA ALA A 395 0.98 -2.76 17.28
C ALA A 395 0.31 -1.73 16.37
N GLY A 396 0.60 -0.45 16.59
CA GLY A 396 -0.11 0.65 15.92
C GLY A 396 -1.51 0.87 16.49
N GLY A 397 -2.46 1.29 15.66
CA GLY A 397 -3.88 1.42 16.04
C GLY A 397 -4.55 0.06 16.23
N ASN A 398 -5.55 -0.02 17.13
CA ASN A 398 -6.20 -1.30 17.49
C ASN A 398 -7.53 -1.56 16.74
N THR A 399 -8.08 -0.57 16.06
CA THR A 399 -9.35 -0.64 15.31
C THR A 399 -9.13 -0.24 13.87
N PHE A 400 -8.22 -0.97 13.21
CA PHE A 400 -7.71 -0.55 11.91
C PHE A 400 -8.58 -1.03 10.76
N THR A 401 -9.02 -0.09 9.93
CA THR A 401 -9.95 -0.30 8.81
C THR A 401 -9.45 -1.34 7.83
N TRP A 402 -8.20 -1.25 7.36
CA TRP A 402 -7.68 -2.20 6.38
C TRP A 402 -7.56 -3.62 6.92
N THR A 403 -7.25 -3.81 8.21
CA THR A 403 -7.19 -5.16 8.82
C THR A 403 -8.58 -5.79 8.86
N ALA A 404 -9.61 -4.99 9.19
CA ALA A 404 -11.00 -5.42 9.12
C ALA A 404 -11.43 -5.76 7.69
N ALA A 405 -11.03 -4.93 6.71
CA ALA A 405 -11.30 -5.18 5.30
C ALA A 405 -10.63 -6.47 4.78
N VAL A 406 -9.35 -6.69 5.14
CA VAL A 406 -8.63 -7.94 4.81
C VAL A 406 -9.30 -9.15 5.42
N TRP A 407 -9.77 -9.05 6.67
CA TRP A 407 -10.54 -10.13 7.29
C TRP A 407 -11.77 -10.47 6.47
N LEU A 408 -12.62 -9.49 6.18
CA LEU A 408 -13.89 -9.69 5.48
C LEU A 408 -13.69 -10.18 4.03
N GLY A 409 -12.72 -9.62 3.32
CA GLY A 409 -12.52 -9.89 1.90
C GLY A 409 -11.61 -11.07 1.57
N TRP A 410 -10.76 -11.48 2.53
CA TRP A 410 -9.77 -12.51 2.22
C TRP A 410 -9.43 -13.45 3.39
N ALA A 411 -9.06 -12.96 4.57
CA ALA A 411 -8.42 -13.78 5.60
C ALA A 411 -9.39 -14.72 6.33
N LYS A 412 -10.70 -14.41 6.39
CA LYS A 412 -11.69 -15.29 7.03
C LYS A 412 -11.75 -16.65 6.32
N THR A 413 -11.85 -17.73 7.08
CA THR A 413 -12.15 -19.06 6.53
C THR A 413 -13.62 -19.11 6.16
N MET A 414 -13.96 -19.61 4.97
CA MET A 414 -15.35 -19.94 4.64
C MET A 414 -15.77 -21.10 5.57
N GLY A 415 -16.82 -20.88 6.34
CA GLY A 415 -17.38 -21.96 7.17
C GLY A 415 -17.94 -23.06 6.27
N GLY A 416 -17.25 -24.19 6.20
CA GLY A 416 -17.69 -25.33 5.42
C GLY A 416 -16.57 -26.33 5.21
N THR A 417 -16.74 -27.48 5.85
CA THR A 417 -16.07 -28.77 5.75
C THR A 417 -14.71 -28.94 6.42
N ASN A 418 -14.77 -29.55 7.60
CA ASN A 418 -13.72 -30.37 8.15
C ASN A 418 -13.19 -31.34 7.08
N GLY A 419 -11.90 -31.30 6.82
CA GLY A 419 -11.28 -32.25 5.92
C GLY A 419 -9.84 -31.93 5.59
N PHE A 420 -8.98 -31.90 6.60
CA PHE A 420 -7.58 -32.28 6.45
C PHE A 420 -7.15 -32.96 7.78
N ASN A 421 -7.34 -34.29 7.80
CA ASN A 421 -6.55 -35.17 8.65
C ASN A 421 -5.14 -35.29 8.10
#